data_ce0df59e96b69497d7e51d45523027ca
#
_entry.id   ce0df59e96b69497d7e51d45523027ca
#
_cell.length_a   1.000
_cell.length_b   1.000
_cell.length_c   1.000
_cell.angle_alpha   90.00
_cell.angle_beta   90.00
_cell.angle_gamma   90.00
#
_symmetry.space_group_name_H-M   'P 1'
#
loop_
_entity.id
_entity.type
_entity.pdbx_description
1 polymer ?
#
loop_
_entity_poly.entity_id
_entity_poly.type
_entity_poly.pdbx_seq_one_letter_code
_entity_poly.pdbx_strand_id
1 'polypeptide(L)'
;MSNIIHWIEIPTQNIERAAAFYSTILDIDMKVMEAMGMKTAFFPHTDPANSGACLMQGPNYQPSDKGAIIYLNGGKDLQPALDRVEAARGKIVRPKTSIGQNGFMAHFLDTEGNKMGLYSKE
;
A
#
# COMPACT_ATOMS: atom_id res chain seq x y z
N MET A 1 -9.46 -0.98 -23.06
CA MET A 1 -9.16 -0.82 -21.65
C MET A 1 -7.74 -1.30 -21.40
N SER A 2 -6.98 -0.56 -20.63
CA SER A 2 -5.58 -0.90 -20.39
C SER A 2 -5.42 -1.88 -19.23
N ASN A 3 -6.18 -1.70 -18.16
CA ASN A 3 -6.11 -2.57 -17.00
C ASN A 3 -7.50 -2.98 -16.55
N ILE A 4 -7.62 -4.24 -16.15
CA ILE A 4 -8.89 -4.73 -15.64
C ILE A 4 -9.20 -4.14 -14.26
N ILE A 5 -8.14 -3.87 -13.46
CA ILE A 5 -8.27 -3.18 -12.18
C ILE A 5 -8.24 -1.69 -12.45
N HIS A 6 -9.31 -0.98 -12.08
CA HIS A 6 -9.39 0.45 -12.33
C HIS A 6 -8.95 1.27 -11.12
N TRP A 7 -9.42 0.91 -9.93
CA TRP A 7 -9.15 1.69 -8.72
C TRP A 7 -9.16 0.78 -7.50
N ILE A 8 -8.35 1.11 -6.51
CA ILE A 8 -8.26 0.33 -5.27
C ILE A 8 -8.44 1.28 -4.09
N GLU A 9 -9.30 0.89 -3.17
CA GLU A 9 -9.47 1.61 -1.90
C GLU A 9 -8.97 0.73 -0.77
N ILE A 10 -8.06 1.26 0.04
CA ILE A 10 -7.47 0.55 1.17
C ILE A 10 -8.06 1.14 2.44
N PRO A 11 -8.81 0.35 3.23
CA PRO A 11 -9.46 0.88 4.43
C PRO A 11 -8.47 1.19 5.54
N THR A 12 -8.78 2.22 6.32
CA THR A 12 -7.96 2.62 7.46
C THR A 12 -8.86 2.94 8.65
N GLN A 13 -8.32 2.78 9.87
CA GLN A 13 -8.96 3.29 11.08
C GLN A 13 -8.43 4.67 11.44
N ASN A 14 -7.18 4.94 11.14
CA ASN A 14 -6.54 6.24 11.37
C ASN A 14 -5.74 6.58 10.13
N ILE A 15 -6.34 7.36 9.24
CA ILE A 15 -5.75 7.62 7.94
C ILE A 15 -4.49 8.48 8.03
N GLU A 16 -4.40 9.37 9.01
CA GLU A 16 -3.18 10.15 9.21
C GLU A 16 -2.01 9.24 9.54
N ARG A 17 -2.24 8.26 10.40
CA ARG A 17 -1.24 7.25 10.75
C ARG A 17 -0.87 6.40 9.54
N ALA A 18 -1.87 5.96 8.78
CA ALA A 18 -1.64 5.14 7.58
C ALA A 18 -0.88 5.93 6.53
N ALA A 19 -1.26 7.18 6.28
CA ALA A 19 -0.57 8.02 5.30
C ALA A 19 0.89 8.23 5.68
N ALA A 20 1.18 8.43 6.96
CA ALA A 20 2.56 8.57 7.44
C ALA A 20 3.35 7.28 7.22
N PHE A 21 2.73 6.13 7.48
CA PHE A 21 3.37 4.83 7.26
C PHE A 21 3.76 4.64 5.80
N TYR A 22 2.79 4.79 4.90
CA TYR A 22 3.07 4.57 3.47
C TYR A 22 4.01 5.62 2.89
N SER A 23 3.91 6.87 3.36
CA SER A 23 4.85 7.91 2.95
C SER A 23 6.28 7.52 3.30
N THR A 24 6.47 6.93 4.48
CA THR A 24 7.78 6.52 4.96
C THR A 24 8.32 5.32 4.19
N ILE A 25 7.54 4.25 4.08
CA ILE A 25 8.08 3.02 3.49
C ILE A 25 8.31 3.14 1.98
N LEU A 26 7.48 3.91 1.29
CA LEU A 26 7.56 4.07 -0.17
C LEU A 26 8.32 5.33 -0.59
N ASP A 27 8.73 6.15 0.36
CA ASP A 27 9.40 7.43 0.08
C ASP A 27 8.56 8.31 -0.85
N ILE A 28 7.32 8.52 -0.46
CA ILE A 28 6.35 9.33 -1.19
C ILE A 28 5.70 10.31 -0.21
N ASP A 29 4.95 11.27 -0.75
CA ASP A 29 4.24 12.26 0.05
C ASP A 29 2.74 12.06 -0.11
N MET A 30 2.10 11.49 0.90
CA MET A 30 0.65 11.28 0.91
C MET A 30 0.00 12.30 1.83
N LYS A 31 -0.98 13.01 1.29
CA LYS A 31 -1.70 14.04 2.03
C LYS A 31 -3.13 13.61 2.25
N VAL A 32 -3.62 13.80 3.47
CA VAL A 32 -5.00 13.49 3.82
C VAL A 32 -5.90 14.64 3.41
N MET A 33 -6.99 14.31 2.72
CA MET A 33 -8.00 15.26 2.29
C MET A 33 -9.38 14.76 2.71
N GLU A 34 -10.34 15.67 2.77
CA GLU A 34 -11.72 15.29 3.03
C GLU A 34 -12.53 15.44 1.75
N ALA A 35 -13.39 14.45 1.48
CA ALA A 35 -14.29 14.46 0.34
C ALA A 35 -15.52 13.65 0.69
N MET A 36 -16.70 14.22 0.48
CA MET A 36 -17.97 13.53 0.66
C MET A 36 -18.15 12.98 2.09
N GLY A 37 -17.68 13.72 3.08
CA GLY A 37 -17.80 13.34 4.49
C GLY A 37 -16.83 12.26 4.94
N MET A 38 -15.89 11.87 4.10
CA MET A 38 -14.89 10.86 4.40
C MET A 38 -13.49 11.44 4.22
N LYS A 39 -12.50 10.78 4.80
CA LYS A 39 -11.11 11.16 4.60
C LYS A 39 -10.46 10.23 3.60
N THR A 40 -9.62 10.78 2.74
CA THR A 40 -8.91 10.02 1.73
C THR A 40 -7.49 10.52 1.58
N ALA A 41 -6.59 9.63 1.15
CA ALA A 41 -5.22 9.99 0.79
C ALA A 41 -4.84 9.19 -0.44
N PHE A 42 -4.44 9.89 -1.50
CA PHE A 42 -4.14 9.24 -2.78
C PHE A 42 -2.68 8.82 -2.86
N PHE A 43 -2.45 7.59 -3.33
CA PHE A 43 -1.11 7.21 -3.77
C PHE A 43 -0.80 7.95 -5.06
N PRO A 44 0.40 8.51 -5.19
CA PRO A 44 0.74 9.22 -6.42
C PRO A 44 0.78 8.25 -7.60
N HIS A 45 0.31 8.71 -8.74
CA HIS A 45 0.49 7.99 -10.00
C HIS A 45 0.63 9.04 -11.10
N THR A 46 1.44 8.72 -12.09
CA THR A 46 1.84 9.69 -13.12
C THR A 46 1.01 9.60 -14.39
N ASP A 47 0.30 8.50 -14.57
CA ASP A 47 -0.48 8.26 -15.78
C ASP A 47 -1.94 7.99 -15.39
N PRO A 48 -2.86 8.94 -15.63
CA PRO A 48 -4.26 8.74 -15.28
C PRO A 48 -4.94 7.62 -16.06
N ALA A 49 -4.33 7.12 -17.13
CA ALA A 49 -4.87 5.97 -17.85
C ALA A 49 -4.61 4.65 -17.12
N ASN A 50 -3.68 4.62 -16.18
CA ASN A 50 -3.38 3.44 -15.39
C ASN A 50 -4.20 3.41 -14.11
N SER A 51 -4.25 2.22 -13.50
CA SER A 51 -4.93 2.04 -12.21
C SER A 51 -4.25 2.85 -11.12
N GLY A 52 -5.03 3.32 -10.17
CA GLY A 52 -4.52 4.01 -9.00
C GLY A 52 -5.15 3.47 -7.74
N ALA A 53 -4.79 4.07 -6.61
CA ALA A 53 -5.25 3.63 -5.29
C ALA A 53 -5.29 4.79 -4.32
N CYS A 54 -6.07 4.61 -3.25
CA CYS A 54 -6.11 5.55 -2.16
C CYS A 54 -6.34 4.83 -0.83
N LEU A 55 -6.01 5.52 0.25
CA LEU A 55 -6.44 5.15 1.59
C LEU A 55 -7.79 5.79 1.86
N MET A 56 -8.66 5.09 2.58
CA MET A 56 -10.00 5.59 2.91
C MET A 56 -10.28 5.40 4.40
N GLN A 57 -10.86 6.43 5.01
CA GLN A 57 -11.41 6.32 6.37
C GLN A 57 -12.86 6.74 6.34
N GLY A 58 -13.74 5.85 6.78
CA GLY A 58 -15.17 6.10 6.82
C GLY A 58 -15.91 4.94 7.44
N PRO A 59 -17.25 5.07 7.62
CA PRO A 59 -18.01 4.08 8.39
C PRO A 59 -18.02 2.67 7.83
N ASN A 60 -17.83 2.52 6.52
CA ASN A 60 -17.91 1.21 5.88
C ASN A 60 -16.54 0.70 5.44
N TYR A 61 -15.46 1.29 5.94
CA TYR A 61 -14.11 0.90 5.57
C TYR A 61 -13.45 0.21 6.76
N GLN A 62 -13.33 -1.12 6.67
CA GLN A 62 -12.81 -1.95 7.75
C GLN A 62 -11.51 -2.62 7.32
N PRO A 63 -10.37 -2.30 7.95
CA PRO A 63 -9.11 -2.99 7.64
C PRO A 63 -9.19 -4.48 7.95
N SER A 64 -8.42 -5.28 7.21
CA SER A 64 -8.40 -6.73 7.40
C SER A 64 -7.07 -7.30 6.91
N ASP A 65 -6.61 -8.36 7.59
CA ASP A 65 -5.46 -9.14 7.14
C ASP A 65 -5.88 -10.36 6.32
N LYS A 66 -7.15 -10.44 5.96
CA LYS A 66 -7.71 -11.54 5.18
C LYS A 66 -8.31 -11.00 3.88
N GLY A 67 -8.45 -11.88 2.91
CA GLY A 67 -8.99 -11.49 1.61
C GLY A 67 -7.88 -11.17 0.62
N ALA A 68 -8.13 -10.21 -0.25
CA ALA A 68 -7.21 -9.86 -1.32
C ALA A 68 -5.93 -9.24 -0.77
N ILE A 69 -4.81 -9.53 -1.43
CA ILE A 69 -3.52 -8.90 -1.12
C ILE A 69 -3.17 -8.00 -2.28
N ILE A 70 -2.90 -6.74 -1.95
CA ILE A 70 -2.54 -5.73 -2.94
C ILE A 70 -1.02 -5.59 -2.92
N TYR A 71 -0.40 -5.80 -4.08
CA TYR A 71 1.06 -5.66 -4.21
C TYR A 71 1.38 -4.26 -4.68
N LEU A 72 2.10 -3.54 -3.84
CA LEU A 72 2.59 -2.21 -4.16
C LEU A 72 3.92 -2.34 -4.89
N ASN A 73 4.20 -1.37 -5.73
CA ASN A 73 5.46 -1.34 -6.48
C ASN A 73 6.60 -1.00 -5.52
N GLY A 74 7.49 -1.94 -5.29
CA GLY A 74 8.64 -1.76 -4.42
C GLY A 74 9.84 -1.10 -5.09
N GLY A 75 9.66 -0.63 -6.33
CA GLY A 75 10.75 -0.04 -7.08
C GLY A 75 11.60 -1.12 -7.76
N LYS A 76 12.85 -0.80 -7.99
CA LYS A 76 13.78 -1.75 -8.60
C LYS A 76 14.05 -2.95 -7.68
N ASP A 77 14.18 -2.67 -6.38
CA ASP A 77 14.43 -3.65 -5.33
C ASP A 77 13.52 -3.30 -4.16
N LEU A 78 12.67 -4.24 -3.75
CA LEU A 78 11.71 -3.99 -2.67
C LEU A 78 12.37 -3.92 -1.28
N GLN A 79 13.60 -4.38 -1.14
CA GLN A 79 14.23 -4.50 0.17
C GLN A 79 14.32 -3.17 0.94
N PRO A 80 14.70 -2.04 0.31
CA PRO A 80 14.72 -0.78 1.08
C PRO A 80 13.37 -0.40 1.67
N ALA A 81 12.27 -0.58 0.91
CA ALA A 81 10.93 -0.31 1.43
C ALA A 81 10.59 -1.27 2.57
N LEU A 82 10.90 -2.55 2.40
CA LEU A 82 10.64 -3.56 3.42
C LEU A 82 11.41 -3.27 4.71
N ASP A 83 12.66 -2.79 4.59
CA ASP A 83 13.47 -2.45 5.74
C ASP A 83 12.87 -1.32 6.59
N ARG A 84 12.02 -0.49 5.99
CA ARG A 84 11.39 0.63 6.70
C ARG A 84 10.10 0.23 7.41
N VAL A 85 9.56 -0.95 7.13
CA VAL A 85 8.23 -1.33 7.60
C VAL A 85 8.16 -1.34 9.14
N GLU A 86 9.09 -2.01 9.80
CA GLU A 86 9.01 -2.14 11.26
C GLU A 86 9.35 -0.85 11.98
N ALA A 87 10.30 -0.07 11.45
CA ALA A 87 10.59 1.25 12.01
C ALA A 87 9.37 2.18 11.88
N ALA A 88 8.56 2.01 10.84
CA ALA A 88 7.34 2.79 10.62
C ALA A 88 6.12 2.18 11.31
N ARG A 89 6.32 1.15 12.16
CA ARG A 89 5.30 0.53 13.01
C ARG A 89 4.39 -0.48 12.28
N GLY A 90 4.79 -0.95 11.12
CA GLY A 90 4.17 -2.12 10.52
C GLY A 90 4.86 -3.37 10.98
N LYS A 91 4.52 -4.49 10.37
CA LYS A 91 5.10 -5.79 10.73
C LYS A 91 5.42 -6.56 9.46
N ILE A 92 6.64 -7.08 9.35
CA ILE A 92 7.01 -7.96 8.23
C ILE A 92 6.40 -9.33 8.49
N VAL A 93 5.61 -9.82 7.53
CA VAL A 93 4.97 -11.13 7.60
C VAL A 93 5.77 -12.16 6.81
N ARG A 94 6.25 -11.76 5.64
CA ARG A 94 7.07 -12.61 4.77
C ARG A 94 8.22 -11.78 4.22
N PRO A 95 9.47 -12.23 4.40
CA PRO A 95 10.61 -11.47 3.88
C PRO A 95 10.66 -11.54 2.36
N LYS A 96 11.58 -10.78 1.76
CA LYS A 96 11.80 -10.80 0.32
C LYS A 96 12.03 -12.24 -0.15
N THR A 97 11.20 -12.67 -1.07
CA THR A 97 11.14 -14.06 -1.54
C THR A 97 11.08 -14.07 -3.06
N SER A 98 11.90 -14.90 -3.69
CA SER A 98 11.87 -15.07 -5.13
C SER A 98 10.57 -15.75 -5.57
N ILE A 99 9.97 -15.24 -6.63
CA ILE A 99 8.83 -15.88 -7.29
C ILE A 99 9.20 -16.36 -8.69
N GLY A 100 10.49 -16.71 -8.88
CA GLY A 100 11.00 -17.22 -10.14
C GLY A 100 11.34 -16.10 -11.10
N GLN A 101 11.03 -16.32 -12.37
CA GLN A 101 11.35 -15.35 -13.43
C GLN A 101 10.64 -14.02 -13.27
N ASN A 102 9.55 -14.00 -12.52
CA ASN A 102 8.73 -12.79 -12.39
C ASN A 102 9.25 -11.79 -11.34
N GLY A 103 10.26 -12.16 -10.57
CA GLY A 103 10.89 -11.24 -9.63
C GLY A 103 10.77 -11.67 -8.19
N PHE A 104 10.43 -10.73 -7.31
CA PHE A 104 10.43 -10.92 -5.86
C PHE A 104 9.18 -10.32 -5.23
N MET A 105 8.81 -10.87 -4.08
CA MET A 105 7.66 -10.39 -3.32
C MET A 105 7.96 -10.43 -1.83
N ALA A 106 7.21 -9.67 -1.07
CA ALA A 106 7.22 -9.70 0.39
C ALA A 106 5.81 -9.35 0.88
N HIS A 107 5.51 -9.73 2.12
CA HIS A 107 4.24 -9.37 2.75
C HIS A 107 4.49 -8.64 4.06
N PHE A 108 3.62 -7.69 4.36
CA PHE A 108 3.67 -6.96 5.62
C PHE A 108 2.25 -6.63 6.08
N LEU A 109 2.13 -6.34 7.37
CA LEU A 109 0.93 -5.72 7.92
C LEU A 109 1.20 -4.23 8.06
N ASP A 110 0.28 -3.40 7.56
CA ASP A 110 0.41 -1.97 7.74
C ASP A 110 -0.03 -1.56 9.16
N THR A 111 0.01 -0.26 9.45
CA THR A 111 -0.37 0.23 10.77
C THR A 111 -1.84 0.05 11.09
N GLU A 112 -2.65 -0.28 10.09
CA GLU A 112 -4.09 -0.46 10.25
C GLU A 112 -4.49 -1.93 10.35
N GLY A 113 -3.55 -2.85 10.15
CA GLY A 113 -3.81 -4.28 10.17
C GLY A 113 -4.16 -4.87 8.82
N ASN A 114 -4.01 -4.13 7.73
CA ASN A 114 -4.15 -4.69 6.39
C ASN A 114 -2.91 -5.50 6.05
N LYS A 115 -3.11 -6.67 5.45
CA LYS A 115 -2.00 -7.45 4.90
C LYS A 115 -1.77 -7.02 3.46
N MET A 116 -0.57 -6.55 3.20
CA MET A 116 -0.19 -5.97 1.92
C MET A 116 1.03 -6.68 1.36
N GLY A 117 1.27 -6.54 0.08
CA GLY A 117 2.45 -7.06 -0.56
C GLY A 117 3.32 -5.96 -1.14
N LEU A 118 4.59 -6.28 -1.30
CA LEU A 118 5.53 -5.50 -2.11
C LEU A 118 6.03 -6.38 -3.22
N TYR A 119 6.24 -5.78 -4.37
CA TYR A 119 6.79 -6.46 -5.55
C TYR A 119 7.95 -5.67 -6.12
N SER A 120 8.98 -6.38 -6.58
CA SER A 120 10.04 -5.79 -7.39
C SER A 120 10.59 -6.82 -8.37
N LYS A 121 11.20 -6.33 -9.43
CA LYS A 121 11.79 -7.20 -10.45
C LYS A 121 13.10 -7.82 -9.97
N GLU A 122 13.86 -7.08 -9.15
CA GLU A 122 15.17 -7.49 -8.66
C GLU A 122 15.23 -7.67 -7.18
#